data_30031aa746442e6cd323e1305370edda
#
_entry.id   30031aa746442e6cd323e1305370edda
#
_cell.length_a   1.000
_cell.length_b   1.000
_cell.length_c   1.000
_cell.angle_alpha   90.00
_cell.angle_beta   90.00
_cell.angle_gamma   90.00
#
_symmetry.space_group_name_H-M   'P 1'
#
loop_
_entity.id
_entity.type
_entity.pdbx_description
1 polymer ?
#
loop_
_entity_poly.entity_id
_entity_poly.type
_entity_poly.pdbx_seq_one_letter_code
_entity_poly.pdbx_strand_id
1 'polypeptide(L)'
;RQLLMIPFWTSGLIRLNGWIIIFRSNGVLDKLLMFLSITKTPLKLLYTYPAVLVGMVYFLLPFMILSVYSSVEKMDWSLIEASRDLGASRLESFLTVTLRLTMPGLLSGVVLTFVPSMGLFYISDILGGNKIVLIGSVIVEQLTKLRNIPFAAALSVILMLLTIVFLRLYKKVSGTGELEGLF
;
A
#
# COMPACT_ATOMS: atom_id res chain seq x y z
N ARG A 1 -12.35 -4.68 -14.50
CA ARG A 1 -12.66 -5.14 -13.12
C ARG A 1 -12.08 -6.52 -12.82
N GLN A 2 -12.35 -7.53 -13.66
CA GLN A 2 -11.85 -8.91 -13.45
C GLN A 2 -10.34 -9.03 -13.59
N LEU A 3 -9.69 -8.33 -14.53
CA LEU A 3 -8.24 -8.35 -14.74
C LEU A 3 -7.44 -7.86 -13.53
N LEU A 4 -7.98 -6.94 -12.72
CA LEU A 4 -7.35 -6.46 -11.48
C LEU A 4 -7.41 -7.51 -10.36
N MET A 5 -8.37 -8.44 -10.42
CA MET A 5 -8.55 -9.48 -9.42
C MET A 5 -7.69 -10.74 -9.67
N ILE A 6 -7.27 -10.98 -10.92
CA ILE A 6 -6.48 -12.17 -11.29
C ILE A 6 -5.21 -12.31 -10.43
N PRO A 7 -4.42 -11.24 -10.19
CA PRO A 7 -3.25 -11.34 -9.31
C PRO A 7 -3.58 -11.75 -7.87
N PHE A 8 -4.81 -11.49 -7.39
CA PHE A 8 -5.20 -11.83 -6.03
C PHE A 8 -5.44 -13.32 -5.79
N TRP A 9 -5.79 -14.05 -6.83
CA TRP A 9 -6.00 -15.49 -6.75
C TRP A 9 -4.70 -16.28 -6.59
N THR A 10 -3.57 -15.63 -6.89
CA THR A 10 -2.25 -16.19 -6.60
C THR A 10 -1.81 -15.88 -5.18
N SER A 11 -1.20 -16.85 -4.50
CA SER A 11 -0.64 -16.65 -3.17
C SER A 11 0.32 -15.46 -3.12
N GLY A 12 0.19 -14.63 -2.08
CA GLY A 12 1.07 -13.48 -1.86
C GLY A 12 2.55 -13.84 -1.81
N LEU A 13 2.86 -15.02 -1.24
CA LEU A 13 4.23 -15.53 -1.17
C LEU A 13 4.81 -15.84 -2.56
N ILE A 14 4.00 -16.42 -3.46
CA ILE A 14 4.43 -16.69 -4.84
C ILE A 14 4.71 -15.37 -5.57
N ARG A 15 3.86 -14.38 -5.38
CA ARG A 15 4.06 -13.04 -5.98
C ARG A 15 5.33 -12.37 -5.49
N LEU A 16 5.65 -12.50 -4.18
CA LEU A 16 6.90 -11.95 -3.63
C LEU A 16 8.14 -12.66 -4.18
N ASN A 17 8.08 -13.97 -4.39
CA ASN A 17 9.17 -14.68 -5.06
C ASN A 17 9.42 -14.17 -6.49
N GLY A 18 8.38 -13.76 -7.20
CA GLY A 18 8.52 -13.06 -8.49
C GLY A 18 9.34 -11.77 -8.37
N TRP A 19 9.13 -10.98 -7.32
CA TRP A 19 9.90 -9.77 -7.06
C TRP A 19 11.38 -10.05 -6.73
N ILE A 20 11.69 -11.18 -6.05
CA ILE A 20 13.09 -11.59 -5.84
C ILE A 20 13.81 -11.78 -7.18
N ILE A 21 13.16 -12.45 -8.14
CA ILE A 21 13.74 -12.70 -9.48
C ILE A 21 13.96 -11.38 -10.22
N ILE A 22 13.04 -10.42 -10.07
CA ILE A 22 13.13 -9.10 -10.70
C ILE A 22 14.27 -8.27 -10.11
N PHE A 23 14.41 -8.24 -8.77
CA PHE A 23 15.37 -7.39 -8.06
C PHE A 23 16.75 -8.03 -7.85
N ARG A 24 16.89 -9.32 -8.15
CA ARG A 24 18.18 -10.02 -8.03
C ARG A 24 19.21 -9.38 -8.96
N SER A 25 20.47 -9.31 -8.51
CA SER A 25 21.60 -8.90 -9.37
C SER A 25 21.66 -9.77 -10.64
N ASN A 26 21.79 -9.13 -11.79
CA ASN A 26 21.61 -9.74 -13.12
C ASN A 26 20.19 -10.27 -13.36
N GLY A 27 19.20 -9.80 -12.61
CA GLY A 27 17.80 -10.11 -12.81
C GLY A 27 17.20 -9.40 -14.02
N VAL A 28 15.87 -9.53 -14.16
CA VAL A 28 15.14 -8.96 -15.31
C VAL A 28 15.29 -7.44 -15.36
N LEU A 29 15.19 -6.77 -14.20
CA LEU A 29 15.29 -5.32 -14.10
C LEU A 29 16.69 -4.82 -14.45
N ASP A 30 17.74 -5.47 -13.95
CA ASP A 30 19.12 -5.12 -14.28
C ASP A 30 19.40 -5.24 -15.78
N LYS A 31 18.99 -6.35 -16.39
CA LYS A 31 19.16 -6.55 -17.83
C LYS A 31 18.46 -5.48 -18.65
N LEU A 32 17.26 -5.08 -18.23
CA LEU A 32 16.47 -4.05 -18.90
C LEU A 32 17.12 -2.67 -18.76
N LEU A 33 17.61 -2.31 -17.57
CA LEU A 33 18.31 -1.06 -17.33
C LEU A 33 19.66 -0.98 -18.05
N MET A 34 20.39 -2.08 -18.13
CA MET A 34 21.64 -2.17 -18.90
C MET A 34 21.36 -2.08 -20.42
N PHE A 35 20.30 -2.72 -20.91
CA PHE A 35 19.88 -2.62 -22.30
C PHE A 35 19.49 -1.20 -22.69
N LEU A 36 18.81 -0.46 -21.80
CA LEU A 36 18.48 0.96 -21.97
C LEU A 36 19.68 1.91 -21.75
N SER A 37 20.87 1.36 -21.50
CA SER A 37 22.10 2.13 -21.21
C SER A 37 21.98 3.11 -20.03
N ILE A 38 21.01 2.89 -19.12
CA ILE A 38 20.80 3.72 -17.93
C ILE A 38 21.85 3.40 -16.87
N THR A 39 22.25 2.12 -16.75
CA THR A 39 23.25 1.69 -15.78
C THR A 39 24.34 0.86 -16.46
N LYS A 40 25.60 1.09 -16.04
CA LYS A 40 26.76 0.33 -16.52
C LYS A 40 27.11 -0.87 -15.65
N THR A 41 26.55 -0.93 -14.44
CA THR A 41 26.82 -1.98 -13.45
C THR A 41 25.52 -2.55 -12.92
N PRO A 42 25.45 -3.84 -12.57
CA PRO A 42 24.27 -4.44 -11.96
C PRO A 42 23.91 -3.74 -10.66
N LEU A 43 22.65 -3.36 -10.52
CA LEU A 43 22.12 -2.77 -9.31
C LEU A 43 21.83 -3.87 -8.28
N LYS A 44 22.35 -3.73 -7.06
CA LYS A 44 22.01 -4.61 -5.93
C LYS A 44 20.74 -4.09 -5.25
N LEU A 45 19.60 -4.21 -5.92
CA LEU A 45 18.31 -3.72 -5.40
C LEU A 45 17.72 -4.65 -4.35
N LEU A 46 17.93 -5.97 -4.49
CA LEU A 46 17.47 -6.94 -3.51
C LEU A 46 18.13 -6.67 -2.14
N TYR A 47 17.36 -6.84 -1.07
CA TYR A 47 17.77 -6.59 0.33
C TYR A 47 18.06 -5.11 0.63
N THR A 48 17.35 -4.21 -0.06
CA THR A 48 17.41 -2.77 0.20
C THR A 48 16.04 -2.23 0.59
N TYR A 49 16.03 -1.07 1.24
CA TYR A 49 14.79 -0.38 1.62
C TYR A 49 13.86 -0.10 0.44
N PRO A 50 14.33 0.38 -0.74
CA PRO A 50 13.48 0.54 -1.91
C PRO A 50 12.79 -0.74 -2.39
N ALA A 51 13.47 -1.89 -2.31
CA ALA A 51 12.86 -3.16 -2.70
C ALA A 51 11.68 -3.52 -1.79
N VAL A 52 11.83 -3.31 -0.47
CA VAL A 52 10.76 -3.52 0.51
C VAL A 52 9.60 -2.58 0.24
N LEU A 53 9.87 -1.28 0.01
CA LEU A 53 8.83 -0.30 -0.31
C LEU A 53 8.03 -0.67 -1.55
N VAL A 54 8.71 -1.01 -2.64
CA VAL A 54 8.04 -1.43 -3.89
C VAL A 54 7.20 -2.68 -3.65
N GLY A 55 7.72 -3.66 -2.90
CA GLY A 55 6.97 -4.85 -2.53
C GLY A 55 5.71 -4.53 -1.71
N MET A 56 5.82 -3.63 -0.72
CA MET A 56 4.68 -3.18 0.09
C MET A 56 3.64 -2.44 -0.75
N VAL A 57 4.08 -1.48 -1.57
CA VAL A 57 3.19 -0.73 -2.48
C VAL A 57 2.47 -1.69 -3.42
N TYR A 58 3.18 -2.60 -4.07
CA TYR A 58 2.59 -3.60 -4.96
C TYR A 58 1.54 -4.45 -4.25
N PHE A 59 1.81 -4.85 -3.01
CA PHE A 59 0.91 -5.71 -2.24
C PHE A 59 -0.35 -4.98 -1.80
N LEU A 60 -0.24 -3.70 -1.45
CA LEU A 60 -1.33 -2.87 -0.93
C LEU A 60 -2.08 -2.10 -2.02
N LEU A 61 -1.45 -1.88 -3.18
CA LEU A 61 -2.00 -1.12 -4.29
C LEU A 61 -3.42 -1.55 -4.71
N PRO A 62 -3.75 -2.85 -4.78
CA PRO A 62 -5.08 -3.27 -5.15
C PRO A 62 -6.18 -2.83 -4.19
N PHE A 63 -5.90 -2.77 -2.88
CA PHE A 63 -6.86 -2.28 -1.88
C PHE A 63 -7.15 -0.78 -2.11
N MET A 64 -6.09 -0.01 -2.40
CA MET A 64 -6.23 1.40 -2.75
C MET A 64 -7.03 1.59 -4.04
N ILE A 65 -6.71 0.82 -5.10
CA ILE A 65 -7.42 0.90 -6.38
C ILE A 65 -8.90 0.56 -6.19
N LEU A 66 -9.24 -0.51 -5.46
CA LEU A 66 -10.63 -0.91 -5.26
C LEU A 66 -11.43 0.16 -4.52
N SER A 67 -10.83 0.79 -3.51
CA SER A 67 -11.48 1.84 -2.74
C SER A 67 -11.74 3.09 -3.59
N VAL A 68 -10.74 3.55 -4.32
CA VAL A 68 -10.87 4.70 -5.23
C VAL A 68 -11.86 4.38 -6.35
N TYR A 69 -11.76 3.19 -6.95
CA TYR A 69 -12.65 2.75 -8.02
C TYR A 69 -14.11 2.78 -7.58
N SER A 70 -14.42 2.27 -6.38
CA SER A 70 -15.77 2.29 -5.83
C SER A 70 -16.34 3.71 -5.69
N SER A 71 -15.51 4.69 -5.32
CA SER A 71 -15.92 6.10 -5.23
C SER A 71 -16.14 6.72 -6.61
N VAL A 72 -15.25 6.41 -7.56
CA VAL A 72 -15.39 6.91 -8.95
C VAL A 72 -16.62 6.31 -9.63
N GLU A 73 -16.92 5.03 -9.39
CA GLU A 73 -18.08 4.35 -9.98
C GLU A 73 -19.41 4.95 -9.50
N LYS A 74 -19.45 5.47 -8.28
CA LYS A 74 -20.63 6.11 -7.68
C LYS A 74 -20.77 7.60 -8.03
N MET A 75 -19.76 8.17 -8.68
CA MET A 75 -19.72 9.61 -8.98
C MET A 75 -20.71 9.95 -10.08
N ASP A 76 -21.43 11.06 -9.88
CA ASP A 76 -22.29 11.64 -10.93
C ASP A 76 -21.42 12.42 -11.94
N TRP A 77 -21.31 11.90 -13.14
CA TRP A 77 -20.52 12.49 -14.21
C TRP A 77 -21.10 13.81 -14.73
N SER A 78 -22.41 14.05 -14.54
CA SER A 78 -23.07 15.30 -14.94
C SER A 78 -22.46 16.52 -14.24
N LEU A 79 -21.94 16.34 -13.00
CA LEU A 79 -21.27 17.41 -12.26
C LEU A 79 -19.98 17.87 -12.93
N ILE A 80 -19.27 16.96 -13.61
CA ILE A 80 -18.06 17.31 -14.37
C ILE A 80 -18.44 18.07 -15.64
N GLU A 81 -19.51 17.66 -16.32
CA GLU A 81 -20.03 18.34 -17.51
C GLU A 81 -20.49 19.74 -17.12
N ALA A 82 -21.30 19.89 -16.09
CA ALA A 82 -21.75 21.18 -15.58
C ALA A 82 -20.60 22.11 -15.21
N SER A 83 -19.53 21.60 -14.58
CA SER A 83 -18.36 22.41 -14.26
C SER A 83 -17.65 22.96 -15.49
N ARG A 84 -17.62 22.17 -16.57
CA ARG A 84 -17.02 22.59 -17.86
C ARG A 84 -17.91 23.59 -18.60
N ASP A 85 -19.22 23.43 -18.54
CA ASP A 85 -20.19 24.40 -19.11
C ASP A 85 -20.08 25.75 -18.42
N LEU A 86 -19.68 25.78 -17.13
CA LEU A 86 -19.36 26.99 -16.38
C LEU A 86 -17.98 27.56 -16.69
N GLY A 87 -17.23 26.98 -17.65
CA GLY A 87 -15.94 27.49 -18.13
C GLY A 87 -14.73 26.92 -17.41
N ALA A 88 -14.89 25.93 -16.52
CA ALA A 88 -13.76 25.30 -15.85
C ALA A 88 -12.87 24.51 -16.83
N SER A 89 -11.57 24.69 -16.75
CA SER A 89 -10.59 23.87 -17.47
C SER A 89 -10.62 22.42 -16.98
N ARG A 90 -10.02 21.48 -17.74
CA ARG A 90 -9.96 20.06 -17.34
C ARG A 90 -9.31 19.85 -15.99
N LEU A 91 -8.25 20.61 -15.71
CA LEU A 91 -7.52 20.52 -14.43
C LEU A 91 -8.34 21.11 -13.28
N GLU A 92 -8.99 22.24 -13.48
CA GLU A 92 -9.87 22.86 -12.49
C GLU A 92 -11.05 21.96 -12.16
N SER A 93 -11.75 21.41 -13.18
CA SER A 93 -12.83 20.45 -12.98
C SER A 93 -12.35 19.19 -12.22
N PHE A 94 -11.15 18.68 -12.51
CA PHE A 94 -10.58 17.57 -11.78
C PHE A 94 -10.33 17.91 -10.31
N LEU A 95 -9.70 19.05 -10.01
CA LEU A 95 -9.33 19.43 -8.63
C LEU A 95 -10.54 19.84 -7.79
N THR A 96 -11.52 20.52 -8.40
CA THR A 96 -12.67 21.09 -7.67
C THR A 96 -13.82 20.11 -7.55
N VAL A 97 -14.06 19.26 -8.54
CA VAL A 97 -15.20 18.34 -8.60
C VAL A 97 -14.72 16.90 -8.36
N THR A 98 -13.91 16.35 -9.28
CA THR A 98 -13.57 14.92 -9.25
C THR A 98 -12.83 14.54 -7.97
N LEU A 99 -11.79 15.27 -7.61
CA LEU A 99 -10.99 14.98 -6.43
C LEU A 99 -11.81 15.09 -5.14
N ARG A 100 -12.70 16.09 -5.04
CA ARG A 100 -13.57 16.26 -3.87
C ARG A 100 -14.57 15.13 -3.72
N LEU A 101 -15.20 14.71 -4.81
CA LEU A 101 -16.17 13.61 -4.80
C LEU A 101 -15.53 12.25 -4.55
N THR A 102 -14.30 12.07 -4.98
CA THR A 102 -13.54 10.81 -4.75
C THR A 102 -12.75 10.80 -3.45
N MET A 103 -12.68 11.93 -2.73
CA MET A 103 -11.95 12.05 -1.46
C MET A 103 -12.36 11.00 -0.41
N PRO A 104 -13.66 10.68 -0.20
CA PRO A 104 -14.05 9.62 0.73
C PRO A 104 -13.42 8.27 0.38
N GLY A 105 -13.39 7.90 -0.91
CA GLY A 105 -12.73 6.68 -1.34
C GLY A 105 -11.21 6.70 -1.19
N LEU A 106 -10.57 7.83 -1.44
CA LEU A 106 -9.14 7.98 -1.16
C LEU A 106 -8.84 7.78 0.32
N LEU A 107 -9.63 8.41 1.18
CA LEU A 107 -9.48 8.28 2.63
C LEU A 107 -9.73 6.84 3.10
N SER A 108 -10.79 6.19 2.64
CA SER A 108 -11.05 4.77 2.94
C SER A 108 -9.92 3.86 2.45
N GLY A 109 -9.38 4.13 1.24
CA GLY A 109 -8.21 3.43 0.70
C GLY A 109 -6.96 3.57 1.57
N VAL A 110 -6.72 4.75 2.14
CA VAL A 110 -5.61 4.97 3.08
C VAL A 110 -5.75 4.08 4.31
N VAL A 111 -6.94 3.96 4.90
CA VAL A 111 -7.16 3.06 6.04
C VAL A 111 -6.96 1.60 5.65
N LEU A 112 -7.56 1.18 4.52
CA LEU A 112 -7.47 -0.19 4.03
C LEU A 112 -6.05 -0.62 3.65
N THR A 113 -5.16 0.33 3.37
CA THR A 113 -3.75 0.06 3.08
C THR A 113 -2.87 0.22 4.31
N PHE A 114 -3.10 1.23 5.14
CA PHE A 114 -2.25 1.55 6.27
C PHE A 114 -2.33 0.49 7.37
N VAL A 115 -3.53 0.06 7.76
CA VAL A 115 -3.70 -0.92 8.85
C VAL A 115 -3.00 -2.26 8.52
N PRO A 116 -3.24 -2.90 7.35
CA PRO A 116 -2.51 -4.11 6.99
C PRO A 116 -1.00 -3.90 6.85
N SER A 117 -0.54 -2.70 6.40
CA SER A 117 0.89 -2.44 6.20
C SER A 117 1.72 -2.61 7.47
N MET A 118 1.14 -2.33 8.62
CA MET A 118 1.79 -2.51 9.93
C MET A 118 2.11 -3.98 10.25
N GLY A 119 1.32 -4.93 9.70
CA GLY A 119 1.48 -6.37 9.92
C GLY A 119 2.28 -7.10 8.82
N LEU A 120 2.68 -6.42 7.74
CA LEU A 120 3.31 -7.06 6.58
C LEU A 120 4.82 -7.34 6.78
N PHE A 121 5.20 -7.92 7.93
CA PHE A 121 6.59 -8.23 8.27
C PHE A 121 7.27 -9.17 7.26
N TYR A 122 6.55 -10.12 6.69
CA TYR A 122 7.10 -11.10 5.76
C TYR A 122 7.64 -10.48 4.45
N ILE A 123 7.15 -9.30 4.04
CA ILE A 123 7.70 -8.57 2.89
C ILE A 123 9.12 -8.08 3.22
N SER A 124 9.31 -7.56 4.44
CA SER A 124 10.63 -7.15 4.92
C SER A 124 11.59 -8.33 5.05
N ASP A 125 11.12 -9.47 5.53
CA ASP A 125 11.96 -10.66 5.67
C ASP A 125 12.40 -11.18 4.29
N ILE A 126 11.49 -11.24 3.33
CA ILE A 126 11.75 -11.81 2.00
C ILE A 126 12.55 -10.83 1.12
N LEU A 127 12.10 -9.58 0.98
CA LEU A 127 12.72 -8.60 0.08
C LEU A 127 13.81 -7.77 0.76
N GLY A 128 13.75 -7.61 2.08
CA GLY A 128 14.75 -6.89 2.89
C GLY A 128 15.86 -7.77 3.43
N GLY A 129 15.73 -9.12 3.36
CA GLY A 129 16.73 -10.06 3.82
C GLY A 129 17.09 -9.90 5.30
N ASN A 130 16.11 -9.63 6.15
CA ASN A 130 16.25 -9.33 7.60
C ASN A 130 17.14 -8.11 7.92
N LYS A 131 17.50 -7.28 6.93
CA LYS A 131 18.27 -6.05 7.14
C LYS A 131 17.37 -4.84 7.41
N ILE A 132 16.16 -4.90 6.94
CA ILE A 132 15.14 -3.84 7.10
C ILE A 132 14.20 -4.27 8.21
N VAL A 133 14.31 -3.60 9.36
CA VAL A 133 13.54 -3.95 10.55
C VAL A 133 12.22 -3.17 10.55
N LEU A 134 11.12 -3.90 10.52
CA LEU A 134 9.76 -3.37 10.73
C LEU A 134 9.27 -3.78 12.13
N ILE A 135 8.31 -3.05 12.68
CA ILE A 135 7.75 -3.36 14.00
C ILE A 135 7.20 -4.80 14.04
N GLY A 136 6.50 -5.22 12.97
CA GLY A 136 5.98 -6.58 12.85
C GLY A 136 7.07 -7.65 12.84
N SER A 137 8.21 -7.41 12.16
CA SER A 137 9.33 -8.35 12.16
C SER A 137 10.00 -8.45 13.54
N VAL A 138 10.09 -7.34 14.29
CA VAL A 138 10.59 -7.38 15.69
C VAL A 138 9.67 -8.23 16.58
N ILE A 139 8.35 -8.05 16.48
CA ILE A 139 7.39 -8.83 17.26
C ILE A 139 7.57 -10.33 16.98
N VAL A 140 7.63 -10.71 15.70
CA VAL A 140 7.81 -12.12 15.32
C VAL A 140 9.16 -12.66 15.78
N GLU A 141 10.23 -11.90 15.67
CA GLU A 141 11.55 -12.31 16.14
C GLU A 141 11.59 -12.53 17.65
N GLN A 142 10.97 -11.64 18.43
CA GLN A 142 10.87 -11.78 19.90
C GLN A 142 10.05 -13.02 20.29
N LEU A 143 8.98 -13.34 19.54
CA LEU A 143 8.15 -14.51 19.80
C LEU A 143 8.86 -15.82 19.41
N THR A 144 9.48 -15.87 18.24
CA THR A 144 9.95 -17.12 17.63
C THR A 144 11.38 -17.45 17.98
N LYS A 145 12.31 -16.47 17.91
CA LYS A 145 13.74 -16.67 18.14
C LYS A 145 14.14 -16.43 19.59
N LEU A 146 13.78 -15.29 20.14
CA LEU A 146 14.21 -14.86 21.47
C LEU A 146 13.29 -15.36 22.60
N ARG A 147 12.10 -15.84 22.25
CA ARG A 147 11.07 -16.34 23.20
C ARG A 147 10.75 -15.33 24.32
N ASN A 148 10.91 -14.05 24.04
CA ASN A 148 10.57 -12.97 24.98
C ASN A 148 9.12 -12.54 24.79
N ILE A 149 8.20 -13.39 25.27
CA ILE A 149 6.76 -13.20 25.13
C ILE A 149 6.28 -11.86 25.73
N PRO A 150 6.75 -11.46 26.94
CA PRO A 150 6.28 -10.20 27.52
C PRO A 150 6.65 -8.98 26.68
N PHE A 151 7.83 -8.93 26.10
CA PHE A 151 8.28 -7.83 25.24
C PHE A 151 7.51 -7.80 23.91
N ALA A 152 7.30 -8.96 23.29
CA ALA A 152 6.49 -9.06 22.08
C ALA A 152 5.05 -8.62 22.32
N ALA A 153 4.46 -9.00 23.46
CA ALA A 153 3.12 -8.57 23.84
C ALA A 153 3.05 -7.04 24.04
N ALA A 154 4.03 -6.43 24.70
CA ALA A 154 4.11 -4.99 24.90
C ALA A 154 4.17 -4.24 23.56
N LEU A 155 5.02 -4.69 22.61
CA LEU A 155 5.09 -4.11 21.26
C LEU A 155 3.78 -4.25 20.48
N SER A 156 3.10 -5.41 20.61
CA SER A 156 1.81 -5.64 19.96
C SER A 156 0.73 -4.70 20.50
N VAL A 157 0.71 -4.46 21.82
CA VAL A 157 -0.21 -3.49 22.44
C VAL A 157 0.09 -2.06 21.96
N ILE A 158 1.36 -1.68 21.88
CA ILE A 158 1.76 -0.37 21.34
C ILE A 158 1.29 -0.20 19.91
N LEU A 159 1.48 -1.22 19.06
CA LEU A 159 1.05 -1.20 17.67
C LEU A 159 -0.48 -1.08 17.57
N MET A 160 -1.22 -1.80 18.41
CA MET A 160 -2.68 -1.72 18.49
C MET A 160 -3.16 -0.33 18.91
N LEU A 161 -2.53 0.26 19.94
CA LEU A 161 -2.86 1.63 20.38
C LEU A 161 -2.56 2.66 19.28
N LEU A 162 -1.43 2.52 18.56
CA LEU A 162 -1.08 3.37 17.44
C LEU A 162 -2.12 3.28 16.32
N THR A 163 -2.58 2.07 16.00
CA THR A 163 -3.65 1.84 15.01
C THR A 163 -4.96 2.50 15.45
N ILE A 164 -5.35 2.36 16.72
CA ILE A 164 -6.57 2.99 17.25
C ILE A 164 -6.47 4.51 17.19
N VAL A 165 -5.33 5.08 17.58
CA VAL A 165 -5.10 6.53 17.49
C VAL A 165 -5.21 6.99 16.04
N PHE A 166 -4.57 6.29 15.10
CA PHE A 166 -4.67 6.59 13.68
C PHE A 166 -6.12 6.57 13.18
N LEU A 167 -6.89 5.53 13.52
CA LEU A 167 -8.30 5.43 13.13
C LEU A 167 -9.16 6.54 13.73
N ARG A 168 -8.91 6.94 14.97
CA ARG A 168 -9.61 8.07 15.60
C ARG A 168 -9.29 9.40 14.93
N LEU A 169 -8.02 9.65 14.62
CA LEU A 169 -7.60 10.84 13.88
C LEU A 169 -8.22 10.87 12.48
N TYR A 170 -8.21 9.73 11.81
CA TYR A 170 -8.86 9.56 10.52
C TYR A 170 -10.36 9.91 10.60
N LYS A 171 -11.10 9.33 11.54
CA LYS A 171 -12.54 9.64 11.75
C LYS A 171 -12.78 11.13 11.96
N LYS A 172 -11.91 11.81 12.71
CA LYS A 172 -12.02 13.25 12.98
C LYS A 172 -11.80 14.10 11.72
N VAL A 173 -10.89 13.69 10.84
CA VAL A 173 -10.56 14.40 9.60
C VAL A 173 -11.56 14.10 8.47
N SER A 174 -12.00 12.84 8.38
CA SER A 174 -12.90 12.37 7.33
C SER A 174 -14.34 12.91 7.49
N GLY A 175 -14.74 13.34 8.68
CA GLY A 175 -16.05 13.95 8.94
C GLY A 175 -17.26 13.06 8.63
N THR A 176 -17.04 11.81 8.25
CA THR A 176 -18.06 10.90 7.70
C THR A 176 -18.36 9.75 8.63
N GLY A 177 -19.64 9.48 8.83
CA GLY A 177 -20.16 8.27 9.45
C GLY A 177 -19.95 6.97 8.63
N GLU A 178 -19.04 6.96 7.65
CA GLU A 178 -18.78 5.79 6.79
C GLU A 178 -18.18 4.58 7.53
N LEU A 179 -17.68 4.77 8.74
CA LEU A 179 -17.19 3.65 9.57
C LEU A 179 -18.31 2.91 10.34
N GLU A 180 -19.54 3.39 10.33
CA GLU A 180 -20.67 2.70 10.99
C GLU A 180 -21.08 1.39 10.29
N GLY A 181 -20.60 1.14 9.08
CA GLY A 181 -20.82 -0.11 8.36
C GLY A 181 -19.71 -1.16 8.50
N LEU A 182 -18.65 -0.90 9.30
CA LEU A 182 -17.51 -1.82 9.47
C LEU A 182 -17.46 -2.50 10.85
N PHE A 183 -18.39 -2.13 11.77
CA PHE A 183 -18.52 -2.77 13.09
C PHE A 183 -19.94 -3.23 13.35
#